data_62a9c64a5d8ab2a5ab71da3911694bce
#
_entry.id   62a9c64a5d8ab2a5ab71da3911694bce
#
_cell.length_a   1.000
_cell.length_b   1.000
_cell.length_c   1.000
_cell.angle_alpha   90.00
_cell.angle_beta   90.00
_cell.angle_gamma   90.00
#
_symmetry.space_group_name_H-M   'P 1'
#
loop_
_entity.id
_entity.type
_entity.pdbx_description
1 polymer ?
#
loop_
_entity_poly.entity_id
_entity_poly.type
_entity_poly.pdbx_seq_one_letter_code
_entity_poly.pdbx_strand_id
1 'polypeptide(L)'
;MTDQNIDDLIMISALQHYAFCPRQCALIHVEQTWEESGRTVEGRILHEKVHEEGSEMRAGVRVGRGVSLRSLRLGLIGKADVVEFHRREDGTWRPFPVEYKRGKPKPDHCDKIQLCAQALCLEEMLHTDIPAGALFYGQTRRRLDVVFDNNLRRETEEAARQVRELLNSGKTPKPVYAKRC
;
A
#
# COMPACT_ATOMS: atom_id res chain seq x y z
N MET A 1 22.69 16.18 3.07
CA MET A 1 21.29 15.79 3.30
C MET A 1 20.49 16.54 2.23
N THR A 2 20.15 15.88 1.11
CA THR A 2 19.34 16.48 0.06
C THR A 2 17.91 16.57 0.61
N ASP A 3 17.38 17.79 0.71
CA ASP A 3 15.96 18.04 0.95
C ASP A 3 15.17 17.28 -0.14
N GLN A 4 14.63 16.11 0.21
CA GLN A 4 13.70 15.44 -0.68
C GLN A 4 12.42 16.26 -0.68
N ASN A 5 12.19 16.93 -1.81
CA ASN A 5 10.96 17.69 -2.02
C ASN A 5 9.76 16.74 -1.94
N ILE A 6 8.68 17.16 -1.30
CA ILE A 6 7.44 16.35 -1.18
C ILE A 6 6.91 15.95 -2.57
N ASP A 7 7.20 16.76 -3.59
CA ASP A 7 6.80 16.51 -4.98
C ASP A 7 7.54 15.32 -5.62
N ASP A 8 8.63 14.83 -5.01
CA ASP A 8 9.41 13.68 -5.49
C ASP A 8 8.97 12.35 -4.86
N LEU A 9 7.94 12.36 -4.01
CA LEU A 9 7.46 11.16 -3.34
C LEU A 9 6.56 10.32 -4.25
N ILE A 10 6.77 9.01 -4.20
CA ILE A 10 6.05 8.03 -5.01
C ILE A 10 4.81 7.55 -4.25
N MET A 11 3.67 7.46 -4.94
CA MET A 11 2.46 6.88 -4.35
C MET A 11 2.68 5.40 -4.02
N ILE A 12 2.31 4.99 -2.80
CA ILE A 12 2.41 3.58 -2.36
C ILE A 12 1.67 2.64 -3.33
N SER A 13 0.55 3.08 -3.92
CA SER A 13 -0.19 2.30 -4.93
C SER A 13 0.62 1.99 -6.19
N ALA A 14 1.62 2.82 -6.52
CA ALA A 14 2.48 2.56 -7.67
C ALA A 14 3.31 1.28 -7.51
N LEU A 15 3.68 0.93 -6.27
CA LEU A 15 4.39 -0.31 -5.99
C LEU A 15 3.54 -1.55 -6.34
N GLN A 16 2.26 -1.50 -5.99
CA GLN A 16 1.30 -2.56 -6.32
C GLN A 16 1.12 -2.67 -7.84
N HIS A 17 0.96 -1.53 -8.54
CA HIS A 17 0.84 -1.50 -9.99
C HIS A 17 2.09 -2.06 -10.68
N TYR A 18 3.28 -1.69 -10.19
CA TYR A 18 4.55 -2.17 -10.73
C TYR A 18 4.74 -3.68 -10.50
N ALA A 19 4.50 -4.15 -9.28
CA ALA A 19 4.61 -5.58 -8.94
C ALA A 19 3.61 -6.44 -9.75
N PHE A 20 2.44 -5.88 -10.08
CA PHE A 20 1.50 -6.52 -10.98
C PHE A 20 2.00 -6.50 -12.43
N CYS A 21 2.39 -5.33 -12.95
CA CYS A 21 2.89 -5.16 -14.31
C CYS A 21 3.63 -3.82 -14.46
N PRO A 22 4.95 -3.82 -14.71
CA PRO A 22 5.72 -2.58 -14.89
C PRO A 22 5.15 -1.66 -15.98
N ARG A 23 4.64 -2.22 -17.09
CA ARG A 23 3.99 -1.44 -18.14
C ARG A 23 2.71 -0.77 -17.66
N GLN A 24 1.87 -1.47 -16.89
CA GLN A 24 0.67 -0.87 -16.29
C GLN A 24 1.04 0.30 -15.36
N CYS A 25 2.07 0.13 -14.55
CA CYS A 25 2.58 1.20 -13.70
C CYS A 25 2.99 2.43 -14.54
N ALA A 26 3.71 2.23 -15.64
CA ALA A 26 4.12 3.33 -16.53
C ALA A 26 2.93 4.00 -17.21
N LEU A 27 1.95 3.24 -17.71
CA LEU A 27 0.74 3.81 -18.33
C LEU A 27 -0.06 4.68 -17.35
N ILE A 28 -0.11 4.29 -16.06
CA ILE A 28 -0.81 5.06 -15.02
C ILE A 28 -0.03 6.29 -14.60
N HIS A 29 1.27 6.12 -14.30
CA HIS A 29 2.04 7.13 -13.57
C HIS A 29 2.99 7.96 -14.44
N VAL A 30 3.38 7.47 -15.64
CA VAL A 30 4.23 8.20 -16.59
C VAL A 30 3.39 8.83 -17.70
N GLU A 31 2.59 8.01 -18.40
CA GLU A 31 1.79 8.48 -19.52
C GLU A 31 0.45 9.10 -19.12
N GLN A 32 -0.02 8.84 -17.88
CA GLN A 32 -1.30 9.32 -17.34
C GLN A 32 -2.50 9.01 -18.25
N THR A 33 -2.41 7.91 -19.01
CA THR A 33 -3.42 7.49 -20.01
C THR A 33 -4.43 6.50 -19.44
N TRP A 34 -4.50 6.40 -18.10
CA TRP A 34 -5.40 5.46 -17.44
C TRP A 34 -6.86 5.90 -17.56
N GLU A 35 -7.68 5.07 -18.23
CA GLU A 35 -9.13 5.20 -18.19
C GLU A 35 -9.73 4.38 -17.04
N GLU A 36 -10.60 5.01 -16.25
CA GLU A 36 -11.30 4.31 -15.18
C GLU A 36 -12.27 3.27 -15.77
N SER A 37 -12.08 2.01 -15.38
CA SER A 37 -13.07 0.95 -15.63
C SER A 37 -14.11 0.94 -14.50
N GLY A 38 -15.29 0.34 -14.74
CA GLY A 38 -16.29 0.17 -13.69
C GLY A 38 -15.73 -0.52 -12.42
N ARG A 39 -14.73 -1.40 -12.57
CA ARG A 39 -14.05 -2.07 -11.44
C ARG A 39 -13.17 -1.12 -10.62
N THR A 40 -12.52 -0.15 -11.27
CA THR A 40 -11.70 0.86 -10.58
C THR A 40 -12.59 1.87 -9.85
N VAL A 41 -13.73 2.26 -10.44
CA VAL A 41 -14.73 3.11 -9.80
C VAL A 41 -15.30 2.46 -8.54
N GLU A 42 -15.68 1.18 -8.61
CA GLU A 42 -16.20 0.47 -7.43
C GLU A 42 -15.13 0.27 -6.34
N GLY A 43 -13.85 0.07 -6.73
CA GLY A 43 -12.73 0.05 -5.80
C GLY A 43 -12.59 1.39 -5.08
N ARG A 44 -12.65 2.51 -5.82
CA ARG A 44 -12.60 3.85 -5.25
C ARG A 44 -13.74 4.11 -4.26
N ILE A 45 -14.99 3.75 -4.61
CA ILE A 45 -16.13 3.89 -3.71
C ILE A 45 -15.96 3.07 -2.43
N LEU A 46 -15.36 1.87 -2.52
CA LEU A 46 -15.06 1.07 -1.35
C LEU A 46 -14.05 1.78 -0.44
N HIS A 47 -12.96 2.32 -1.01
CA HIS A 47 -11.96 3.09 -0.26
C HIS A 47 -12.56 4.36 0.35
N GLU A 48 -13.37 5.10 -0.39
CA GLU A 48 -14.05 6.30 0.12
C GLU A 48 -14.92 5.98 1.35
N LYS A 49 -15.72 4.91 1.30
CA LYS A 49 -16.54 4.46 2.44
C LYS A 49 -15.71 4.02 3.65
N VAL A 50 -14.54 3.43 3.41
CA VAL A 50 -13.62 3.03 4.48
C VAL A 50 -12.87 4.23 5.05
N HIS A 51 -12.63 5.26 4.23
CA HIS A 51 -11.93 6.49 4.61
C HIS A 51 -12.83 7.54 5.27
N GLU A 52 -14.14 7.30 5.45
CA GLU A 52 -14.96 8.19 6.28
C GLU A 52 -14.29 8.36 7.63
N GLU A 53 -13.78 9.56 7.87
CA GLU A 53 -12.89 9.88 8.98
C GLU A 53 -13.55 9.57 10.32
N GLY A 54 -12.93 8.75 11.12
CA GLY A 54 -13.38 8.43 12.47
C GLY A 54 -12.33 7.63 13.22
N SER A 55 -12.09 8.03 14.45
CA SER A 55 -11.36 7.20 15.42
C SER A 55 -12.39 6.47 16.26
N GLU A 56 -12.52 5.17 16.09
CA GLU A 56 -13.41 4.34 16.91
C GLU A 56 -12.60 3.51 17.90
N MET A 57 -13.14 3.31 19.10
CA MET A 57 -12.61 2.36 20.07
C MET A 57 -13.56 1.17 20.15
N ARG A 58 -13.11 0.00 19.68
CA ARG A 58 -13.87 -1.27 19.77
C ARG A 58 -13.05 -2.30 20.53
N ALA A 59 -13.60 -2.88 21.58
CA ALA A 59 -12.98 -3.98 22.34
C ALA A 59 -11.50 -3.78 22.69
N GLY A 60 -11.10 -2.55 23.07
CA GLY A 60 -9.71 -2.22 23.43
C GLY A 60 -8.77 -1.99 22.23
N VAL A 61 -9.28 -1.98 21.01
CA VAL A 61 -8.55 -1.62 19.79
C VAL A 61 -8.98 -0.22 19.35
N ARG A 62 -8.00 0.66 19.11
CA ARG A 62 -8.26 1.96 18.46
C ARG A 62 -8.15 1.77 16.96
N VAL A 63 -9.04 2.39 16.20
CA VAL A 63 -9.08 2.28 14.74
C VAL A 63 -8.96 3.67 14.12
N GLY A 64 -7.91 3.87 13.33
CA GLY A 64 -7.76 5.04 12.46
C GLY A 64 -8.13 4.67 11.03
N ARG A 65 -8.89 5.55 10.35
CA ARG A 65 -9.29 5.38 8.95
C ARG A 65 -8.66 6.45 8.08
N GLY A 66 -8.29 6.12 6.84
CA GLY A 66 -7.70 7.06 5.90
C GLY A 66 -6.38 7.68 6.40
N VAL A 67 -5.58 6.91 7.12
CA VAL A 67 -4.36 7.40 7.78
C VAL A 67 -3.32 7.79 6.73
N SER A 68 -2.91 9.08 6.74
CA SER A 68 -1.85 9.56 5.85
C SER A 68 -0.50 8.94 6.20
N LEU A 69 0.21 8.48 5.19
CA LEU A 69 1.47 7.77 5.29
C LEU A 69 2.57 8.48 4.53
N ARG A 70 3.79 8.47 5.10
CA ARG A 70 4.99 8.97 4.43
C ARG A 70 6.22 8.21 4.92
N SER A 71 7.13 7.94 4.00
CA SER A 71 8.48 7.50 4.31
C SER A 71 9.46 8.34 3.48
N LEU A 72 10.30 9.13 4.15
CA LEU A 72 11.38 9.87 3.48
C LEU A 72 12.50 8.92 3.08
N ARG A 73 12.78 7.90 3.89
CA ARG A 73 13.80 6.88 3.58
C ARG A 73 13.50 6.14 2.27
N LEU A 74 12.24 5.75 2.06
CA LEU A 74 11.82 5.06 0.84
C LEU A 74 11.31 6.01 -0.25
N GLY A 75 11.09 7.29 0.10
CA GLY A 75 10.49 8.28 -0.80
C GLY A 75 9.06 7.91 -1.18
N LEU A 76 8.26 7.50 -0.21
CA LEU A 76 6.88 7.05 -0.42
C LEU A 76 5.88 7.97 0.27
N ILE A 77 4.69 8.10 -0.34
CA ILE A 77 3.53 8.78 0.22
C ILE A 77 2.25 8.00 -0.11
N GLY A 78 1.24 8.07 0.75
CA GLY A 78 -0.05 7.44 0.49
C GLY A 78 -1.00 7.54 1.67
N LYS A 79 -2.00 6.65 1.67
CA LYS A 79 -2.94 6.48 2.77
C LYS A 79 -3.13 5.00 3.06
N ALA A 80 -3.23 4.65 4.34
CA ALA A 80 -3.74 3.35 4.76
C ALA A 80 -5.26 3.43 4.91
N ASP A 81 -5.98 2.45 4.41
CA ASP A 81 -7.43 2.38 4.55
C ASP A 81 -7.85 2.37 6.01
N VAL A 82 -7.22 1.47 6.77
CA VAL A 82 -7.45 1.31 8.21
C VAL A 82 -6.12 1.00 8.89
N VAL A 83 -5.90 1.58 10.05
CA VAL A 83 -4.84 1.19 10.99
C VAL A 83 -5.50 0.84 12.32
N GLU A 84 -5.39 -0.41 12.72
CA GLU A 84 -5.78 -0.87 14.04
C GLU A 84 -4.59 -0.65 15.00
N PHE A 85 -4.85 -0.08 16.17
CA PHE A 85 -3.85 0.07 17.23
C PHE A 85 -4.20 -0.88 18.36
N HIS A 86 -3.41 -1.93 18.50
CA HIS A 86 -3.56 -2.96 19.52
C HIS A 86 -2.75 -2.59 20.76
N ARG A 87 -3.39 -2.60 21.94
CA ARG A 87 -2.72 -2.31 23.20
C ARG A 87 -1.81 -3.46 23.58
N ARG A 88 -0.55 -3.16 23.91
CA ARG A 88 0.42 -4.11 24.44
C ARG A 88 0.31 -4.21 25.97
N GLU A 89 0.92 -5.24 26.55
CA GLU A 89 0.99 -5.42 28.01
C GLU A 89 1.72 -4.28 28.72
N ASP A 90 2.72 -3.68 28.08
CA ASP A 90 3.46 -2.51 28.56
C ASP A 90 2.67 -1.19 28.48
N GLY A 91 1.41 -1.25 28.02
CA GLY A 91 0.53 -0.09 27.86
C GLY A 91 0.73 0.70 26.57
N THR A 92 1.73 0.38 25.77
CA THR A 92 1.97 0.99 24.45
C THR A 92 0.99 0.47 23.40
N TRP A 93 0.92 1.14 22.23
CA TRP A 93 0.06 0.77 21.14
C TRP A 93 0.88 0.27 19.96
N ARG A 94 0.53 -0.92 19.44
CA ARG A 94 1.12 -1.46 18.22
C ARG A 94 0.20 -1.20 17.04
N PRO A 95 0.65 -0.47 16.01
CA PRO A 95 -0.10 -0.31 14.78
C PRO A 95 -0.18 -1.64 14.01
N PHE A 96 -1.30 -1.84 13.34
CA PHE A 96 -1.56 -3.00 12.48
C PHE A 96 -2.34 -2.51 11.26
N PRO A 97 -1.70 -2.31 10.10
CA PRO A 97 -2.37 -1.81 8.90
C PRO A 97 -3.29 -2.87 8.31
N VAL A 98 -4.46 -2.44 7.84
CA VAL A 98 -5.45 -3.27 7.14
C VAL A 98 -5.82 -2.60 5.84
N GLU A 99 -5.48 -3.22 4.74
CA GLU A 99 -5.79 -2.75 3.37
C GLU A 99 -7.02 -3.47 2.82
N TYR A 100 -7.94 -2.70 2.28
CA TYR A 100 -9.18 -3.20 1.70
C TYR A 100 -9.04 -3.40 0.19
N LYS A 101 -9.33 -4.60 -0.28
CA LYS A 101 -9.34 -4.99 -1.70
C LYS A 101 -10.74 -5.43 -2.11
N ARG A 102 -11.25 -4.86 -3.20
CA ARG A 102 -12.57 -5.22 -3.73
C ARG A 102 -12.65 -6.68 -4.17
N GLY A 103 -11.59 -7.18 -4.82
CA GLY A 103 -11.57 -8.46 -5.52
C GLY A 103 -11.41 -9.67 -4.63
N LYS A 104 -10.77 -10.70 -5.20
CA LYS A 104 -10.33 -11.93 -4.54
C LYS A 104 -8.83 -11.88 -4.26
N PRO A 105 -8.31 -12.70 -3.33
CA PRO A 105 -6.88 -12.88 -3.15
C PRO A 105 -6.21 -13.23 -4.47
N LYS A 106 -5.10 -12.54 -4.77
CA LYS A 106 -4.28 -12.80 -5.95
C LYS A 106 -3.16 -13.79 -5.60
N PRO A 107 -2.72 -14.63 -6.56
CA PRO A 107 -1.62 -15.56 -6.33
C PRO A 107 -0.26 -14.88 -6.22
N ASP A 108 -0.13 -13.65 -6.72
CA ASP A 108 1.10 -12.86 -6.65
C ASP A 108 1.19 -12.02 -5.36
N HIS A 109 2.36 -11.39 -5.15
CA HIS A 109 2.65 -10.61 -3.96
C HIS A 109 2.26 -9.12 -4.06
N CYS A 110 1.65 -8.68 -5.16
CA CYS A 110 1.45 -7.25 -5.41
C CYS A 110 0.66 -6.53 -4.30
N ASP A 111 -0.41 -7.16 -3.78
CA ASP A 111 -1.20 -6.59 -2.68
C ASP A 111 -0.42 -6.63 -1.35
N LYS A 112 0.41 -7.67 -1.12
CA LYS A 112 1.27 -7.78 0.07
C LYS A 112 2.38 -6.73 0.08
N ILE A 113 2.98 -6.43 -1.09
CA ILE A 113 3.98 -5.37 -1.26
C ILE A 113 3.38 -4.02 -0.89
N GLN A 114 2.18 -3.71 -1.35
CA GLN A 114 1.50 -2.47 -0.99
C GLN A 114 1.27 -2.37 0.53
N LEU A 115 0.75 -3.42 1.15
CA LEU A 115 0.51 -3.47 2.59
C LEU A 115 1.82 -3.37 3.40
N CYS A 116 2.87 -4.04 2.96
CA CYS A 116 4.20 -3.95 3.60
C CYS A 116 4.77 -2.53 3.48
N ALA A 117 4.60 -1.86 2.34
CA ALA A 117 5.01 -0.46 2.17
C ALA A 117 4.28 0.48 3.16
N GLN A 118 2.99 0.25 3.42
CA GLN A 118 2.25 0.99 4.44
C GLN A 118 2.85 0.76 5.83
N ALA A 119 3.20 -0.49 6.17
CA ALA A 119 3.84 -0.81 7.43
C ALA A 119 5.20 -0.11 7.58
N LEU A 120 6.04 -0.14 6.54
CA LEU A 120 7.36 0.53 6.54
C LEU A 120 7.24 2.05 6.72
N CYS A 121 6.21 2.68 6.12
CA CYS A 121 5.91 4.09 6.37
C CYS A 121 5.50 4.35 7.82
N LEU A 122 4.59 3.52 8.36
CA LEU A 122 4.16 3.65 9.77
C LEU A 122 5.30 3.41 10.75
N GLU A 123 6.19 2.47 10.48
CA GLU A 123 7.38 2.21 11.30
C GLU A 123 8.28 3.45 11.39
N GLU A 124 8.54 4.10 10.24
CA GLU A 124 9.33 5.34 10.20
C GLU A 124 8.63 6.49 10.92
N MET A 125 7.32 6.66 10.70
CA MET A 125 6.54 7.75 11.29
C MET A 125 6.37 7.63 12.81
N LEU A 126 6.21 6.39 13.30
CA LEU A 126 5.84 6.12 14.70
C LEU A 126 7.00 5.54 15.52
N HIS A 127 8.17 5.32 14.91
CA HIS A 127 9.36 4.74 15.55
C HIS A 127 9.04 3.42 16.28
N THR A 128 8.28 2.54 15.64
CA THR A 128 7.82 1.25 16.20
C THR A 128 7.91 0.15 15.17
N ASP A 129 8.13 -1.08 15.61
CA ASP A 129 8.17 -2.26 14.75
C ASP A 129 6.76 -2.79 14.47
N ILE A 130 6.47 -3.08 13.19
CA ILE A 130 5.18 -3.59 12.72
C ILE A 130 5.39 -4.92 11.99
N PRO A 131 5.30 -6.05 12.69
CA PRO A 131 5.65 -7.36 12.12
C PRO A 131 4.58 -7.93 11.18
N ALA A 132 3.35 -7.42 11.23
CA ALA A 132 2.23 -7.96 10.46
C ALA A 132 1.16 -6.92 10.18
N GLY A 133 0.31 -7.22 9.19
CA GLY A 133 -0.89 -6.49 8.83
C GLY A 133 -1.92 -7.43 8.21
N ALA A 134 -2.99 -6.91 7.63
CA ALA A 134 -4.01 -7.74 6.99
C ALA A 134 -4.50 -7.15 5.66
N LEU A 135 -4.88 -8.05 4.75
CA LEU A 135 -5.63 -7.74 3.54
C LEU A 135 -7.09 -8.17 3.75
N PHE A 136 -8.03 -7.29 3.52
CA PHE A 136 -9.45 -7.62 3.53
C PHE A 136 -10.01 -7.62 2.11
N TYR A 137 -10.48 -8.78 1.65
CA TYR A 137 -11.05 -8.96 0.32
C TYR A 137 -12.57 -8.91 0.36
N GLY A 138 -13.15 -7.84 -0.17
CA GLY A 138 -14.59 -7.55 -0.11
C GLY A 138 -15.45 -8.58 -0.82
N GLN A 139 -15.01 -9.13 -1.96
CA GLN A 139 -15.76 -10.11 -2.71
C GLN A 139 -15.92 -11.46 -1.96
N THR A 140 -14.90 -11.87 -1.21
CA THR A 140 -14.92 -13.12 -0.43
C THR A 140 -15.24 -12.88 1.03
N ARG A 141 -15.28 -11.61 1.47
CA ARG A 141 -15.39 -11.17 2.88
C ARG A 141 -14.37 -11.87 3.79
N ARG A 142 -13.15 -12.07 3.27
CA ARG A 142 -12.07 -12.74 3.98
C ARG A 142 -10.97 -11.75 4.34
N ARG A 143 -10.53 -11.84 5.60
CA ARG A 143 -9.31 -11.22 6.09
C ARG A 143 -8.18 -12.23 5.96
N LEU A 144 -7.06 -11.79 5.40
CA LEU A 144 -5.83 -12.55 5.26
C LEU A 144 -4.72 -11.81 6.03
N ASP A 145 -4.23 -12.41 7.10
CA ASP A 145 -3.10 -11.86 7.83
C ASP A 145 -1.80 -12.07 7.05
N VAL A 146 -0.94 -11.06 7.03
CA VAL A 146 0.32 -11.03 6.30
C VAL A 146 1.43 -10.71 7.28
N VAL A 147 2.39 -11.63 7.41
CA VAL A 147 3.63 -11.41 8.17
C VAL A 147 4.61 -10.68 7.26
N PHE A 148 5.21 -9.59 7.76
CA PHE A 148 6.23 -8.82 7.05
C PHE A 148 7.61 -9.38 7.35
N ASP A 149 7.89 -10.56 6.78
CA ASP A 149 9.20 -11.18 6.88
C ASP A 149 10.30 -10.44 6.10
N ASN A 150 11.54 -10.84 6.28
CA ASN A 150 12.67 -10.18 5.64
C ASN A 150 12.63 -10.26 4.11
N ASN A 151 11.99 -11.28 3.53
CA ASN A 151 11.86 -11.41 2.09
C ASN A 151 10.87 -10.38 1.55
N LEU A 152 9.67 -10.31 2.13
CA LEU A 152 8.65 -9.35 1.71
C LEU A 152 9.12 -7.90 1.91
N ARG A 153 9.84 -7.61 3.00
CA ARG A 153 10.44 -6.29 3.23
C ARG A 153 11.43 -5.92 2.13
N ARG A 154 12.36 -6.81 1.78
CA ARG A 154 13.33 -6.61 0.68
C ARG A 154 12.64 -6.45 -0.67
N GLU A 155 11.63 -7.29 -0.97
CA GLU A 155 10.83 -7.16 -2.20
C GLU A 155 10.14 -5.80 -2.28
N THR A 156 9.64 -5.29 -1.16
CA THR A 156 8.96 -3.99 -1.08
C THR A 156 9.93 -2.82 -1.28
N GLU A 157 11.09 -2.86 -0.64
CA GLU A 157 12.14 -1.83 -0.81
C GLU A 157 12.69 -1.83 -2.25
N GLU A 158 12.89 -3.02 -2.82
CA GLU A 158 13.31 -3.17 -4.22
C GLU A 158 12.23 -2.65 -5.19
N ALA A 159 10.95 -2.94 -4.94
CA ALA A 159 9.85 -2.39 -5.74
C ALA A 159 9.83 -0.86 -5.68
N ALA A 160 10.05 -0.24 -4.52
CA ALA A 160 10.14 1.22 -4.39
C ALA A 160 11.29 1.79 -5.23
N ARG A 161 12.47 1.15 -5.20
CA ARG A 161 13.62 1.54 -6.03
C ARG A 161 13.31 1.43 -7.51
N GLN A 162 12.73 0.30 -7.95
CA GLN A 162 12.41 0.04 -9.36
C GLN A 162 11.31 0.97 -9.90
N VAL A 163 10.30 1.30 -9.10
CA VAL A 163 9.29 2.30 -9.46
C VAL A 163 9.94 3.67 -9.67
N ARG A 164 10.84 4.07 -8.78
CA ARG A 164 11.58 5.33 -8.91
C ARG A 164 12.39 5.38 -10.20
N GLU A 165 13.10 4.32 -10.53
CA GLU A 165 13.86 4.21 -11.78
C GLU A 165 12.94 4.29 -13.01
N LEU A 166 11.79 3.60 -12.97
CA LEU A 166 10.79 3.65 -14.03
C LEU A 166 10.28 5.08 -14.26
N LEU A 167 9.87 5.76 -13.18
CA LEU A 167 9.35 7.13 -13.26
C LEU A 167 10.41 8.10 -13.75
N ASN A 168 11.64 8.00 -13.24
CA ASN A 168 12.75 8.85 -13.67
C ASN A 168 13.17 8.61 -15.13
N SER A 169 12.99 7.37 -15.64
CA SER A 169 13.30 7.06 -17.04
C SER A 169 12.34 7.72 -18.02
N GLY A 170 11.11 8.02 -17.58
CA GLY A 170 10.03 8.53 -18.44
C GLY A 170 9.63 7.58 -19.58
N LYS A 171 10.04 6.30 -19.51
CA LYS A 171 9.84 5.33 -20.61
C LYS A 171 8.87 4.24 -20.21
N THR A 172 7.91 3.97 -21.07
CA THR A 172 6.98 2.84 -20.91
C THR A 172 7.61 1.55 -21.41
N PRO A 173 7.72 0.50 -20.55
CA PRO A 173 8.24 -0.79 -20.97
C PRO A 173 7.43 -1.41 -22.10
N LYS A 174 8.08 -2.21 -22.94
CA LYS A 174 7.41 -2.97 -24.00
C LYS A 174 6.37 -3.93 -23.40
N PRO A 175 5.27 -4.22 -24.12
CA PRO A 175 4.27 -5.16 -23.65
C PRO A 175 4.87 -6.57 -23.56
N VAL A 176 4.63 -7.23 -22.43
CA VAL A 176 4.94 -8.63 -22.19
C VAL A 176 3.66 -9.32 -21.79
N TYR A 177 3.17 -10.23 -22.62
CA TYR A 177 1.94 -10.95 -22.33
C TYR A 177 2.11 -11.88 -21.12
N ALA A 178 1.18 -11.80 -20.18
CA ALA A 178 1.04 -12.73 -19.09
C ALA A 178 -0.45 -13.07 -18.90
N LYS A 179 -0.75 -14.26 -18.36
CA LYS A 179 -2.15 -14.70 -18.12
C LYS A 179 -2.99 -13.73 -17.28
N ARG A 180 -2.33 -12.85 -16.52
CA ARG A 180 -2.96 -11.80 -15.69
C ARG A 180 -3.25 -10.50 -16.45
N CYS A 181 -2.71 -10.35 -17.66
CA CYS A 181 -3.05 -9.23 -18.53
C CYS A 181 -4.39 -9.47 -19.21
#